data_32735da43ee5d1f212cc4ca994311a48
#
_entry.id   32735da43ee5d1f212cc4ca994311a48
#
_cell.length_a   1.000
_cell.length_b   1.000
_cell.length_c   1.000
_cell.angle_alpha   90.00
_cell.angle_beta   90.00
_cell.angle_gamma   90.00
#
_symmetry.space_group_name_H-M   'P 1'
#
loop_
_entity.id
_entity.type
_entity.pdbx_description
1 polymer ?
#
loop_
_entity_poly.entity_id
_entity_poly.type
_entity_poly.pdbx_seq_one_letter_code
_entity_poly.pdbx_strand_id
1 'polypeptide(L)'
;MAVTNDRAAALDRRTLLFAGGGLLLAGAARPAAAQKAKPIKVAAIYTVPVEQQWVSRIHKALNAAKDRGDITYKWSENVANTDYERVMRQYAEEGNDLIVGEVFGVERAARKAAAEYPKVAFLMGSSFGPSKPNFSVFDNWIHEPSYLTGMVAGRVTKSNLIGMVGGYAIPEVNRLMHAFMNGARSVNPNVKFMVTFINSWYDPPKAKEAAFAMIDRGADIMYAERFGVSDAAKERGVKAIGNVIDTSAQYPGVILASALWHMEPTIDKAIANVVAGTFEPQDYGIYSYMAHGGASLVVDEKLVPAAVVAEVRAKEKEILDGLFRVDVNDAEPKSTI
;
A
#
# COMPACT_ATOMS: atom_id res chain seq x y z
N MET A 1 -59.21 -47.01 24.22
CA MET A 1 -59.41 -46.81 25.67
C MET A 1 -58.83 -45.43 25.96
N ALA A 2 -59.64 -44.37 25.92
CA ALA A 2 -60.48 -43.87 27.04
C ALA A 2 -59.59 -43.60 28.27
N VAL A 3 -59.52 -42.44 28.90
CA VAL A 3 -60.52 -41.43 29.26
C VAL A 3 -59.78 -40.16 29.73
N THR A 4 -60.12 -39.03 29.21
CA THR A 4 -60.48 -37.74 29.78
C THR A 4 -60.32 -37.53 31.30
N ASN A 5 -59.82 -36.37 31.74
CA ASN A 5 -60.67 -35.38 32.35
C ASN A 5 -60.01 -34.02 32.65
N ASP A 6 -60.75 -33.05 32.22
CA ASP A 6 -60.78 -31.66 32.60
C ASP A 6 -60.92 -31.40 34.11
N ARG A 7 -60.39 -30.29 34.58
CA ARG A 7 -61.13 -29.37 35.46
C ARG A 7 -60.45 -28.02 35.60
N ALA A 8 -61.10 -27.03 35.05
CA ALA A 8 -60.94 -25.62 35.40
C ALA A 8 -61.64 -25.30 36.73
N ALA A 9 -61.09 -24.37 37.51
CA ALA A 9 -61.79 -23.50 38.46
C ALA A 9 -60.83 -22.34 38.80
N ALA A 10 -61.09 -21.17 38.35
CA ALA A 10 -62.08 -20.15 38.81
C ALA A 10 -61.40 -19.17 39.80
N LEU A 11 -61.41 -17.96 39.34
CA LEU A 11 -61.12 -16.65 39.98
C LEU A 11 -61.55 -16.54 41.44
N ASP A 12 -60.77 -15.83 42.25
CA ASP A 12 -61.32 -14.92 43.24
C ASP A 12 -60.58 -13.60 43.34
N ARG A 13 -61.33 -12.53 43.26
CA ARG A 13 -60.93 -11.12 43.42
C ARG A 13 -61.16 -10.70 44.86
N ARG A 14 -60.21 -10.01 45.43
CA ARG A 14 -60.38 -9.00 46.51
C ARG A 14 -59.04 -8.94 47.29
N THR A 15 -58.35 -7.86 47.54
CA THR A 15 -58.68 -6.47 47.84
C THR A 15 -57.39 -5.75 48.22
N LEU A 16 -57.33 -4.50 47.84
CA LEU A 16 -56.82 -3.30 48.57
C LEU A 16 -55.29 -2.99 48.71
N LEU A 17 -54.94 -1.99 47.99
CA LEU A 17 -54.35 -0.72 48.42
C LEU A 17 -53.30 -0.71 49.55
N PHE A 18 -52.05 -0.44 49.21
CA PHE A 18 -51.24 0.54 49.94
C PHE A 18 -50.41 1.37 48.95
N ALA A 19 -50.64 2.67 49.03
CA ALA A 19 -49.90 3.70 48.37
C ALA A 19 -48.49 3.83 48.99
N GLY A 20 -47.46 3.71 48.19
CA GLY A 20 -46.10 4.01 48.57
C GLY A 20 -45.37 4.58 47.36
N GLY A 21 -45.34 5.92 47.30
CA GLY A 21 -44.63 6.62 46.23
C GLY A 21 -43.13 6.36 46.29
N GLY A 22 -42.63 5.62 45.32
CA GLY A 22 -41.20 5.51 45.03
C GLY A 22 -40.92 6.28 43.73
N LEU A 23 -40.37 7.49 43.82
CA LEU A 23 -39.78 8.19 42.69
C LEU A 23 -38.65 7.34 42.16
N LEU A 24 -38.91 6.57 41.10
CA LEU A 24 -37.84 6.03 40.27
C LEU A 24 -37.20 7.19 39.47
N LEU A 25 -36.14 7.76 40.02
CA LEU A 25 -35.14 8.52 39.24
C LEU A 25 -34.58 7.56 38.21
N ALA A 26 -35.20 7.52 37.04
CA ALA A 26 -34.57 6.98 35.83
C ALA A 26 -33.42 7.92 35.46
N GLY A 27 -32.28 7.67 36.08
CA GLY A 27 -31.01 8.27 35.64
C GLY A 27 -30.78 7.83 34.21
N ALA A 28 -31.05 8.71 33.25
CA ALA A 28 -30.60 8.56 31.88
C ALA A 28 -29.05 8.42 31.93
N ALA A 29 -28.57 7.17 31.92
CA ALA A 29 -27.17 6.89 31.66
C ALA A 29 -26.86 7.50 30.29
N ARG A 30 -26.32 8.71 30.27
CA ARG A 30 -25.70 9.23 29.08
C ARG A 30 -24.65 8.20 28.68
N PRO A 31 -24.63 7.72 27.40
CA PRO A 31 -23.52 6.91 26.91
C PRO A 31 -22.26 7.74 27.21
N ALA A 32 -21.36 7.18 28.04
CA ALA A 32 -20.05 7.76 28.25
C ALA A 32 -19.44 7.89 26.86
N ALA A 33 -19.28 9.13 26.38
CA ALA A 33 -18.52 9.37 25.16
C ALA A 33 -17.18 8.66 25.38
N ALA A 34 -16.90 7.65 24.58
CA ALA A 34 -15.65 6.92 24.66
C ALA A 34 -14.53 7.95 24.58
N GLN A 35 -13.80 8.13 25.67
CA GLN A 35 -12.74 9.12 25.75
C GLN A 35 -11.71 8.70 24.71
N LYS A 36 -11.51 9.54 23.67
CA LYS A 36 -10.56 9.22 22.60
C LYS A 36 -9.21 8.95 23.24
N ALA A 37 -8.60 7.81 22.91
CA ALA A 37 -7.29 7.44 23.41
C ALA A 37 -6.29 8.59 23.14
N LYS A 38 -5.33 8.79 24.05
CA LYS A 38 -4.27 9.78 23.84
C LYS A 38 -3.51 9.45 22.54
N PRO A 39 -3.28 10.44 21.66
CA PRO A 39 -2.51 10.21 20.45
C PRO A 39 -1.14 9.60 20.76
N ILE A 40 -0.75 8.55 20.06
CA ILE A 40 0.59 7.99 20.15
C ILE A 40 1.59 8.87 19.38
N LYS A 41 2.86 8.82 19.76
CA LYS A 41 3.93 9.57 19.10
C LYS A 41 4.53 8.72 17.99
N VAL A 42 4.49 9.23 16.77
CA VAL A 42 5.06 8.56 15.60
C VAL A 42 6.13 9.42 14.96
N ALA A 43 7.26 8.81 14.62
CA ALA A 43 8.31 9.42 13.83
C ALA A 43 8.54 8.60 12.55
N ALA A 44 8.93 9.26 11.44
CA ALA A 44 9.34 8.56 10.24
C ALA A 44 10.72 8.99 9.76
N ILE A 45 11.43 8.05 9.12
CA ILE A 45 12.78 8.25 8.59
C ILE A 45 12.78 7.84 7.11
N TYR A 46 13.08 8.79 6.24
CA TYR A 46 13.10 8.60 4.79
C TYR A 46 14.49 8.91 4.23
N THR A 47 14.99 8.04 3.37
CA THR A 47 16.31 8.22 2.72
C THR A 47 16.22 9.12 1.49
N VAL A 48 15.01 9.44 1.03
CA VAL A 48 14.70 10.29 -0.12
C VAL A 48 13.69 11.39 0.28
N PRO A 49 13.42 12.37 -0.60
CA PRO A 49 12.37 13.36 -0.35
C PRO A 49 10.98 12.73 -0.21
N VAL A 50 10.10 13.34 0.58
CA VAL A 50 8.72 12.84 0.80
C VAL A 50 7.87 12.84 -0.48
N GLU A 51 8.24 13.59 -1.51
CA GLU A 51 7.59 13.61 -2.81
C GLU A 51 7.89 12.35 -3.64
N GLN A 52 8.94 11.60 -3.31
CA GLN A 52 9.25 10.35 -4.00
C GLN A 52 8.06 9.41 -3.89
N GLN A 53 7.68 8.79 -5.01
CA GLN A 53 6.39 8.10 -5.15
C GLN A 53 6.11 7.05 -4.07
N TRP A 54 7.10 6.23 -3.69
CA TRP A 54 6.93 5.18 -2.69
C TRP A 54 6.80 5.77 -1.27
N VAL A 55 7.73 6.65 -0.89
CA VAL A 55 7.74 7.33 0.42
C VAL A 55 6.51 8.20 0.60
N SER A 56 6.04 8.86 -0.47
CA SER A 56 4.84 9.70 -0.43
C SER A 56 3.59 8.97 0.08
N ARG A 57 3.51 7.65 -0.11
CA ARG A 57 2.36 6.85 0.36
C ARG A 57 2.38 6.69 1.87
N ILE A 58 3.56 6.45 2.45
CA ILE A 58 3.74 6.38 3.91
C ILE A 58 3.44 7.74 4.53
N HIS A 59 4.05 8.78 3.97
CA HIS A 59 3.88 10.16 4.45
C HIS A 59 2.41 10.60 4.41
N LYS A 60 1.69 10.29 3.33
CA LYS A 60 0.25 10.55 3.20
C LYS A 60 -0.57 9.81 4.26
N ALA A 61 -0.33 8.52 4.46
CA ALA A 61 -1.08 7.72 5.42
C ALA A 61 -0.84 8.19 6.87
N LEU A 62 0.39 8.56 7.22
CA LEU A 62 0.72 9.11 8.53
C LEU A 62 0.10 10.50 8.75
N ASN A 63 0.07 11.37 7.73
CA ASN A 63 -0.65 12.64 7.83
C ASN A 63 -2.16 12.43 8.00
N ALA A 64 -2.77 11.49 7.28
CA ALA A 64 -4.18 11.16 7.46
C ALA A 64 -4.48 10.69 8.90
N ALA A 65 -3.63 9.86 9.49
CA ALA A 65 -3.76 9.43 10.90
C ALA A 65 -3.58 10.60 11.89
N LYS A 66 -2.64 11.52 11.60
CA LYS A 66 -2.44 12.76 12.38
C LYS A 66 -3.66 13.67 12.32
N ASP A 67 -4.23 13.87 11.11
CA ASP A 67 -5.39 14.74 10.91
C ASP A 67 -6.65 14.19 11.60
N ARG A 68 -6.78 12.86 11.73
CA ARG A 68 -7.80 12.20 12.55
C ARG A 68 -7.55 12.39 14.05
N GLY A 69 -6.35 12.81 14.45
CA GLY A 69 -5.91 12.95 15.84
C GLY A 69 -5.58 11.63 16.51
N ASP A 70 -5.23 10.60 15.76
CA ASP A 70 -4.83 9.28 16.28
C ASP A 70 -3.36 9.28 16.71
N ILE A 71 -2.54 10.13 16.06
CA ILE A 71 -1.10 10.24 16.32
C ILE A 71 -0.64 11.70 16.38
N THR A 72 0.52 11.93 17.00
CA THR A 72 1.40 13.05 16.66
C THR A 72 2.44 12.53 15.68
N TYR A 73 2.81 13.33 14.68
CA TYR A 73 3.69 12.87 13.61
C TYR A 73 4.79 13.88 13.28
N LYS A 74 6.01 13.40 13.18
CA LYS A 74 7.18 14.12 12.69
C LYS A 74 8.02 13.20 11.80
N TRP A 75 8.90 13.79 10.98
CA TRP A 75 9.77 13.00 10.08
C TRP A 75 11.11 13.68 9.82
N SER A 76 12.06 12.88 9.35
CA SER A 76 13.28 13.31 8.68
C SER A 76 13.31 12.72 7.29
N GLU A 77 13.69 13.50 6.30
CA GLU A 77 13.85 13.07 4.91
C GLU A 77 15.26 13.35 4.40
N ASN A 78 15.64 12.74 3.27
CA ASN A 78 16.99 12.80 2.74
C ASN A 78 18.06 12.34 3.74
N VAL A 79 17.70 11.41 4.63
CA VAL A 79 18.63 10.86 5.62
C VAL A 79 19.58 9.89 4.91
N ALA A 80 20.87 10.23 4.91
CA ALA A 80 21.89 9.36 4.32
C ALA A 80 21.95 8.02 5.08
N ASN A 81 22.27 6.93 4.37
CA ASN A 81 22.39 5.60 4.96
C ASN A 81 23.38 5.57 6.15
N THR A 82 24.44 6.37 6.11
CA THR A 82 25.41 6.52 7.20
C THR A 82 24.84 7.16 8.46
N ASP A 83 23.81 7.99 8.36
CA ASP A 83 23.14 8.69 9.44
C ASP A 83 21.90 7.99 9.97
N TYR A 84 21.38 7.02 9.23
CA TYR A 84 20.08 6.40 9.49
C TYR A 84 19.98 5.81 10.89
N GLU A 85 21.00 5.04 11.31
CA GLU A 85 21.06 4.43 12.64
C GLU A 85 21.04 5.47 13.75
N ARG A 86 21.76 6.59 13.56
CA ARG A 86 21.78 7.69 14.53
C ARG A 86 20.41 8.37 14.66
N VAL A 87 19.75 8.66 13.55
CA VAL A 87 18.41 9.26 13.55
C VAL A 87 17.38 8.32 14.16
N MET A 88 17.48 7.02 13.89
CA MET A 88 16.63 6.01 14.46
C MET A 88 16.73 5.92 15.99
N ARG A 89 17.97 5.93 16.55
CA ARG A 89 18.19 6.01 18.01
C ARG A 89 17.65 7.30 18.60
N GLN A 90 17.93 8.43 17.96
CA GLN A 90 17.42 9.73 18.41
C GLN A 90 15.90 9.70 18.55
N TYR A 91 15.17 9.21 17.58
CA TYR A 91 13.71 9.12 17.65
C TYR A 91 13.21 8.16 18.71
N ALA A 92 13.92 7.06 18.95
CA ALA A 92 13.60 6.14 20.05
C ALA A 92 13.81 6.79 21.43
N GLU A 93 14.91 7.53 21.62
CA GLU A 93 15.25 8.25 22.85
C GLU A 93 14.31 9.42 23.13
N GLU A 94 13.75 10.06 22.10
CA GLU A 94 12.71 11.10 22.22
C GLU A 94 11.35 10.55 22.66
N GLY A 95 11.25 9.23 22.86
CA GLY A 95 10.05 8.55 23.37
C GLY A 95 8.93 8.49 22.36
N ASN A 96 9.24 8.22 21.07
CA ASN A 96 8.23 7.85 20.11
C ASN A 96 7.76 6.42 20.38
N ASP A 97 6.45 6.19 20.22
CA ASP A 97 5.82 4.89 20.42
C ASP A 97 5.99 3.99 19.19
N LEU A 98 6.02 4.59 17.99
CA LEU A 98 6.19 3.92 16.71
C LEU A 98 7.18 4.71 15.83
N ILE A 99 8.14 4.01 15.23
CA ILE A 99 9.06 4.54 14.23
C ILE A 99 8.80 3.82 12.90
N VAL A 100 8.56 4.58 11.84
CA VAL A 100 8.27 4.09 10.49
C VAL A 100 9.37 4.53 9.54
N GLY A 101 9.71 3.71 8.54
CA GLY A 101 10.71 4.09 7.54
C GLY A 101 10.96 3.01 6.50
N GLU A 102 12.04 3.15 5.73
CA GLU A 102 12.54 2.11 4.84
C GLU A 102 14.02 1.81 5.14
N VAL A 103 14.40 0.54 5.07
CA VAL A 103 15.74 0.09 5.50
C VAL A 103 16.48 -0.74 4.43
N PHE A 104 16.02 -0.74 3.19
CA PHE A 104 16.61 -1.53 2.10
C PHE A 104 18.14 -1.37 1.95
N GLY A 105 18.68 -0.19 2.27
CA GLY A 105 20.12 0.08 2.23
C GLY A 105 20.85 -0.09 3.58
N VAL A 106 20.13 -0.30 4.71
CA VAL A 106 20.66 -0.24 6.07
C VAL A 106 20.14 -1.33 7.01
N GLU A 107 19.61 -2.40 6.47
CA GLU A 107 18.91 -3.49 7.18
C GLU A 107 19.58 -3.93 8.49
N ARG A 108 20.88 -4.27 8.42
CA ARG A 108 21.60 -4.79 9.59
C ARG A 108 21.71 -3.77 10.72
N ALA A 109 22.03 -2.51 10.36
CA ALA A 109 22.21 -1.44 11.33
C ALA A 109 20.87 -1.06 11.98
N ALA A 110 19.80 -0.96 11.17
CA ALA A 110 18.47 -0.64 11.66
C ALA A 110 17.92 -1.71 12.62
N ARG A 111 18.07 -3.00 12.30
CA ARG A 111 17.65 -4.10 13.19
C ARG A 111 18.42 -4.13 14.51
N LYS A 112 19.72 -3.85 14.45
CA LYS A 112 20.53 -3.73 15.66
C LYS A 112 20.05 -2.58 16.54
N ALA A 113 19.84 -1.40 15.95
CA ALA A 113 19.34 -0.24 16.68
C ALA A 113 17.96 -0.50 17.30
N ALA A 114 17.02 -1.11 16.55
CA ALA A 114 15.69 -1.43 17.06
C ALA A 114 15.73 -2.36 18.28
N ALA A 115 16.61 -3.34 18.30
CA ALA A 115 16.73 -4.29 19.42
C ALA A 115 17.19 -3.62 20.73
N GLU A 116 17.86 -2.46 20.67
CA GLU A 116 18.28 -1.68 21.84
C GLU A 116 17.09 -0.95 22.52
N TYR A 117 15.96 -0.78 21.80
CA TYR A 117 14.77 -0.09 22.30
C TYR A 117 13.52 -0.99 22.27
N PRO A 118 13.47 -2.06 23.08
CA PRO A 118 12.46 -3.11 22.98
C PRO A 118 11.02 -2.63 23.28
N LYS A 119 10.85 -1.42 23.81
CA LYS A 119 9.54 -0.82 24.08
C LYS A 119 9.01 0.05 22.94
N VAL A 120 9.83 0.34 21.93
CA VAL A 120 9.46 1.13 20.75
C VAL A 120 9.07 0.17 19.64
N ALA A 121 7.95 0.41 18.98
CA ALA A 121 7.53 -0.33 17.80
C ALA A 121 8.26 0.19 16.56
N PHE A 122 8.79 -0.70 15.74
CA PHE A 122 9.41 -0.35 14.46
C PHE A 122 8.64 -1.03 13.32
N LEU A 123 8.19 -0.22 12.34
CA LEU A 123 7.52 -0.68 11.14
C LEU A 123 8.31 -0.20 9.92
N MET A 124 9.04 -1.11 9.28
CA MET A 124 10.04 -0.76 8.29
C MET A 124 9.79 -1.42 6.93
N GLY A 125 9.90 -0.63 5.86
CA GLY A 125 10.00 -1.15 4.50
C GLY A 125 11.26 -1.99 4.35
N SER A 126 11.11 -3.27 4.01
CA SER A 126 12.21 -4.25 4.03
C SER A 126 11.94 -5.40 3.09
N SER A 127 13.01 -5.91 2.44
CA SER A 127 12.98 -7.17 1.68
C SER A 127 13.13 -8.42 2.57
N PHE A 128 13.39 -8.26 3.87
CA PHE A 128 13.56 -9.37 4.82
C PHE A 128 12.38 -9.45 5.78
N GLY A 129 12.15 -10.63 6.35
CA GLY A 129 11.09 -10.85 7.32
C GLY A 129 11.26 -10.05 8.63
N PRO A 130 10.24 -10.04 9.50
CA PRO A 130 10.27 -9.36 10.78
C PRO A 130 11.30 -9.95 11.72
N SER A 131 11.72 -9.20 12.76
CA SER A 131 12.63 -9.69 13.79
C SER A 131 12.21 -9.23 15.19
N LYS A 132 12.39 -10.16 16.16
CA LYS A 132 12.16 -9.86 17.57
C LYS A 132 13.20 -8.86 18.10
N PRO A 133 12.85 -8.06 19.13
CA PRO A 133 11.57 -8.11 19.85
C PRO A 133 10.43 -7.27 19.23
N ASN A 134 10.71 -6.31 18.33
CA ASN A 134 9.82 -5.19 18.05
C ASN A 134 9.90 -4.66 16.60
N PHE A 135 10.53 -5.40 15.69
CA PHE A 135 10.77 -4.98 14.30
C PHE A 135 9.81 -5.69 13.36
N SER A 136 8.77 -4.98 12.94
CA SER A 136 7.83 -5.39 11.91
C SER A 136 8.25 -4.85 10.56
N VAL A 137 7.77 -5.50 9.51
CA VAL A 137 8.10 -5.12 8.14
C VAL A 137 6.84 -4.92 7.30
N PHE A 138 6.98 -4.18 6.22
CA PHE A 138 5.99 -4.05 5.16
C PHE A 138 6.72 -3.91 3.81
N ASP A 139 5.96 -4.08 2.75
CA ASP A 139 6.41 -3.83 1.39
C ASP A 139 5.21 -3.50 0.49
N ASN A 140 5.43 -2.93 -0.69
CA ASN A 140 4.35 -2.62 -1.62
C ASN A 140 4.01 -3.84 -2.50
N TRP A 141 3.21 -4.73 -2.00
CA TRP A 141 2.73 -5.88 -2.75
C TRP A 141 1.63 -5.51 -3.75
N ILE A 142 1.92 -4.54 -4.65
CA ILE A 142 0.98 -4.07 -5.68
C ILE A 142 1.14 -4.81 -7.02
N HIS A 143 1.63 -6.04 -6.99
CA HIS A 143 1.78 -6.89 -8.18
C HIS A 143 0.45 -7.21 -8.86
N GLU A 144 -0.66 -7.26 -8.11
CA GLU A 144 -2.01 -7.48 -8.66
C GLU A 144 -2.43 -6.36 -9.63
N PRO A 145 -2.48 -5.07 -9.24
CA PRO A 145 -2.78 -4.02 -10.21
C PRO A 145 -1.64 -3.81 -11.23
N SER A 146 -0.37 -4.16 -10.92
CA SER A 146 0.70 -4.13 -11.92
C SER A 146 0.44 -5.12 -13.06
N TYR A 147 -0.06 -6.33 -12.77
CA TYR A 147 -0.50 -7.28 -13.79
C TYR A 147 -1.61 -6.68 -14.67
N LEU A 148 -2.60 -6.05 -14.05
CA LEU A 148 -3.73 -5.43 -14.76
C LEU A 148 -3.27 -4.28 -15.67
N THR A 149 -2.33 -3.44 -15.20
CA THR A 149 -1.74 -2.39 -16.06
C THR A 149 -0.93 -2.98 -17.20
N GLY A 150 -0.31 -4.14 -16.99
CA GLY A 150 0.34 -4.92 -18.04
C GLY A 150 -0.64 -5.35 -19.14
N MET A 151 -1.83 -5.84 -18.77
CA MET A 151 -2.88 -6.17 -19.75
C MET A 151 -3.27 -4.93 -20.58
N VAL A 152 -3.45 -3.76 -19.94
CA VAL A 152 -3.69 -2.51 -20.68
C VAL A 152 -2.58 -2.24 -21.69
N ALA A 153 -1.32 -2.28 -21.25
CA ALA A 153 -0.17 -2.02 -22.11
C ALA A 153 -0.07 -3.03 -23.27
N GLY A 154 -0.26 -4.31 -22.99
CA GLY A 154 -0.24 -5.37 -24.01
C GLY A 154 -1.29 -5.22 -25.10
N ARG A 155 -2.49 -4.71 -24.75
CA ARG A 155 -3.58 -4.44 -25.73
C ARG A 155 -3.39 -3.16 -26.51
N VAL A 156 -2.74 -2.15 -25.93
CA VAL A 156 -2.65 -0.80 -26.53
C VAL A 156 -1.37 -0.60 -27.32
N THR A 157 -0.29 -1.29 -27.03
CA THR A 157 0.97 -1.17 -27.78
C THR A 157 0.76 -1.47 -29.27
N LYS A 158 1.40 -0.67 -30.12
CA LYS A 158 1.41 -0.85 -31.58
C LYS A 158 2.73 -1.43 -32.08
N SER A 159 3.82 -1.11 -31.38
CA SER A 159 5.16 -1.60 -31.72
C SER A 159 5.44 -3.00 -31.17
N ASN A 160 4.64 -3.49 -30.22
CA ASN A 160 4.91 -4.66 -29.41
C ASN A 160 6.21 -4.55 -28.60
N LEU A 161 6.69 -3.33 -28.33
CA LEU A 161 7.91 -3.07 -27.59
C LEU A 161 7.63 -2.10 -26.44
N ILE A 162 7.83 -2.56 -25.22
CA ILE A 162 7.59 -1.80 -23.99
C ILE A 162 8.93 -1.55 -23.28
N GLY A 163 9.20 -0.29 -22.92
CA GLY A 163 10.35 0.09 -22.12
C GLY A 163 10.02 0.10 -20.62
N MET A 164 10.92 -0.40 -19.80
CA MET A 164 10.76 -0.48 -18.34
C MET A 164 12.00 0.06 -17.65
N VAL A 165 11.83 1.12 -16.85
CA VAL A 165 12.93 1.74 -16.10
C VAL A 165 12.66 1.58 -14.61
N GLY A 166 13.50 0.80 -13.93
CA GLY A 166 13.44 0.55 -12.49
C GLY A 166 14.54 1.25 -11.71
N GLY A 167 14.36 1.36 -10.39
CA GLY A 167 15.36 1.94 -9.46
C GLY A 167 16.53 0.99 -9.23
N TYR A 168 16.32 -0.04 -8.46
CA TYR A 168 17.26 -1.13 -8.18
C TYR A 168 16.60 -2.48 -8.44
N ALA A 169 17.42 -3.47 -8.82
CA ALA A 169 16.95 -4.84 -9.04
C ALA A 169 16.81 -5.60 -7.69
N ILE A 170 15.84 -5.19 -6.88
CA ILE A 170 15.50 -5.84 -5.60
C ILE A 170 14.14 -6.56 -5.71
N PRO A 171 13.84 -7.52 -4.84
CA PRO A 171 12.58 -8.29 -4.87
C PRO A 171 11.32 -7.43 -5.04
N GLU A 172 11.24 -6.32 -4.33
CA GLU A 172 10.11 -5.39 -4.40
C GLU A 172 9.86 -4.88 -5.82
N VAL A 173 10.88 -4.33 -6.49
CA VAL A 173 10.77 -3.80 -7.86
C VAL A 173 10.59 -4.94 -8.88
N ASN A 174 11.34 -6.03 -8.70
CA ASN A 174 11.35 -7.16 -9.62
C ASN A 174 9.98 -7.80 -9.77
N ARG A 175 9.28 -8.06 -8.64
CA ARG A 175 7.95 -8.69 -8.67
C ARG A 175 6.91 -7.85 -9.39
N LEU A 176 6.98 -6.53 -9.27
CA LEU A 176 6.05 -5.62 -9.95
C LEU A 176 6.30 -5.63 -11.46
N MET A 177 7.56 -5.56 -11.87
CA MET A 177 7.95 -5.62 -13.28
C MET A 177 7.56 -6.97 -13.91
N HIS A 178 7.78 -8.10 -13.21
CA HIS A 178 7.35 -9.41 -13.70
C HIS A 178 5.83 -9.52 -13.81
N ALA A 179 5.09 -9.05 -12.82
CA ALA A 179 3.63 -9.06 -12.86
C ALA A 179 3.11 -8.25 -14.07
N PHE A 180 3.66 -7.05 -14.29
CA PHE A 180 3.36 -6.25 -15.48
C PHE A 180 3.68 -6.99 -16.79
N MET A 181 4.87 -7.57 -16.91
CA MET A 181 5.28 -8.35 -18.09
C MET A 181 4.34 -9.54 -18.34
N ASN A 182 3.95 -10.26 -17.28
CA ASN A 182 3.03 -11.40 -17.37
C ASN A 182 1.63 -10.94 -17.78
N GLY A 183 1.14 -9.82 -17.23
CA GLY A 183 -0.12 -9.21 -17.64
C GLY A 183 -0.12 -8.82 -19.12
N ALA A 184 0.94 -8.20 -19.61
CA ALA A 184 1.06 -7.83 -21.02
C ALA A 184 1.09 -9.07 -21.93
N ARG A 185 1.86 -10.11 -21.57
CA ARG A 185 1.95 -11.36 -22.33
C ARG A 185 0.65 -12.16 -22.33
N SER A 186 -0.14 -12.10 -21.28
CA SER A 186 -1.42 -12.84 -21.20
C SER A 186 -2.41 -12.41 -22.28
N VAL A 187 -2.29 -11.19 -22.79
CA VAL A 187 -3.18 -10.62 -23.81
C VAL A 187 -2.47 -10.37 -25.15
N ASN A 188 -1.13 -10.34 -25.15
CA ASN A 188 -0.31 -10.13 -26.35
C ASN A 188 0.98 -10.97 -26.26
N PRO A 189 0.99 -12.18 -26.83
CA PRO A 189 2.16 -13.06 -26.75
C PRO A 189 3.39 -12.55 -27.53
N ASN A 190 3.20 -11.56 -28.42
CA ASN A 190 4.29 -11.01 -29.24
C ASN A 190 5.02 -9.84 -28.55
N VAL A 191 4.54 -9.38 -27.38
CA VAL A 191 5.13 -8.24 -26.69
C VAL A 191 6.55 -8.54 -26.21
N LYS A 192 7.44 -7.59 -26.44
CA LYS A 192 8.85 -7.61 -26.00
C LYS A 192 9.11 -6.47 -25.02
N PHE A 193 10.16 -6.61 -24.23
CA PHE A 193 10.51 -5.68 -23.19
C PHE A 193 11.97 -5.27 -23.26
N MET A 194 12.23 -3.99 -23.05
CA MET A 194 13.53 -3.46 -22.68
C MET A 194 13.49 -3.12 -21.19
N VAL A 195 14.45 -3.62 -20.42
CA VAL A 195 14.54 -3.42 -18.97
C VAL A 195 15.86 -2.77 -18.63
N THR A 196 15.83 -1.74 -17.79
CA THR A 196 17.03 -1.06 -17.26
C THR A 196 16.76 -0.63 -15.82
N PHE A 197 17.81 -0.74 -14.97
CA PHE A 197 17.84 -0.22 -13.62
C PHE A 197 18.82 0.95 -13.55
N ILE A 198 18.37 2.07 -12.97
CA ILE A 198 19.20 3.28 -12.89
C ILE A 198 20.12 3.31 -11.67
N ASN A 199 20.02 2.34 -10.77
CA ASN A 199 20.76 2.27 -9.51
C ASN A 199 20.60 3.55 -8.65
N SER A 200 19.38 4.06 -8.59
CA SER A 200 18.99 5.19 -7.73
C SER A 200 17.51 5.09 -7.38
N TRP A 201 17.16 5.47 -6.14
CA TRP A 201 15.76 5.59 -5.74
C TRP A 201 15.13 6.90 -6.19
N TYR A 202 15.93 7.94 -6.40
CA TYR A 202 15.44 9.25 -6.83
C TYR A 202 16.47 9.97 -7.70
N ASP A 203 16.37 9.77 -9.00
CA ASP A 203 17.18 10.44 -10.02
C ASP A 203 16.33 10.60 -11.31
N PRO A 204 15.39 11.56 -11.33
CA PRO A 204 14.52 11.77 -12.48
C PRO A 204 15.25 12.05 -13.80
N PRO A 205 16.35 12.83 -13.84
CA PRO A 205 17.12 13.02 -15.07
C PRO A 205 17.66 11.71 -15.64
N LYS A 206 18.26 10.86 -14.82
CA LYS A 206 18.82 9.57 -15.25
C LYS A 206 17.74 8.60 -15.73
N ALA A 207 16.58 8.57 -15.05
CA ALA A 207 15.44 7.77 -15.47
C ALA A 207 14.89 8.24 -16.82
N LYS A 208 14.82 9.55 -17.04
CA LYS A 208 14.39 10.18 -18.29
C LYS A 208 15.33 9.83 -19.45
N GLU A 209 16.64 9.90 -19.25
CA GLU A 209 17.63 9.49 -20.27
C GLU A 209 17.49 8.00 -20.63
N ALA A 210 17.35 7.12 -19.63
CA ALA A 210 17.12 5.69 -19.88
C ALA A 210 15.85 5.46 -20.68
N ALA A 211 14.77 6.19 -20.37
CA ALA A 211 13.50 6.10 -21.11
C ALA A 211 13.66 6.60 -22.55
N PHE A 212 14.34 7.71 -22.80
CA PHE A 212 14.63 8.19 -24.16
C PHE A 212 15.35 7.14 -24.99
N ALA A 213 16.39 6.51 -24.44
CA ALA A 213 17.11 5.46 -25.15
C ALA A 213 16.23 4.27 -25.56
N MET A 214 15.19 3.95 -24.80
CA MET A 214 14.24 2.89 -25.11
C MET A 214 13.22 3.36 -26.18
N ILE A 215 12.71 4.59 -26.04
CA ILE A 215 11.74 5.16 -26.99
C ILE A 215 12.40 5.33 -28.37
N ASP A 216 13.62 5.82 -28.44
CA ASP A 216 14.39 5.99 -29.68
C ASP A 216 14.68 4.64 -30.38
N ARG A 217 14.60 3.52 -29.64
CA ARG A 217 14.67 2.14 -30.16
C ARG A 217 13.31 1.54 -30.50
N GLY A 218 12.23 2.33 -30.42
CA GLY A 218 10.88 1.98 -30.85
C GLY A 218 9.91 1.53 -29.76
N ALA A 219 10.22 1.69 -28.46
CA ALA A 219 9.24 1.50 -27.42
C ALA A 219 8.14 2.56 -27.53
N ASP A 220 6.88 2.14 -27.59
CA ASP A 220 5.73 3.04 -27.67
C ASP A 220 4.91 3.13 -26.38
N ILE A 221 5.26 2.31 -25.40
CA ILE A 221 4.74 2.38 -24.02
C ILE A 221 5.91 2.26 -23.05
N MET A 222 5.88 3.08 -21.98
CA MET A 222 6.88 3.09 -20.93
C MET A 222 6.26 2.69 -19.58
N TYR A 223 6.86 1.74 -18.87
CA TYR A 223 6.52 1.44 -17.48
C TYR A 223 7.32 2.37 -16.57
N ALA A 224 6.62 3.34 -15.96
CA ALA A 224 7.21 4.41 -15.17
C ALA A 224 7.33 4.00 -13.69
N GLU A 225 8.25 3.08 -13.39
CA GLU A 225 8.57 2.72 -12.01
C GLU A 225 9.32 3.85 -11.30
N ARG A 226 9.97 4.77 -12.07
CA ARG A 226 10.68 5.95 -11.56
C ARG A 226 10.14 7.26 -12.16
N PHE A 227 10.25 8.35 -11.39
CA PHE A 227 10.03 9.69 -11.91
C PHE A 227 11.04 10.01 -13.02
N GLY A 228 10.63 10.83 -13.99
CA GLY A 228 11.39 11.12 -15.20
C GLY A 228 10.97 10.29 -16.41
N VAL A 229 10.47 9.07 -16.22
CA VAL A 229 10.02 8.19 -17.32
C VAL A 229 8.79 8.75 -18.02
N SER A 230 7.80 9.24 -17.27
CA SER A 230 6.61 9.87 -17.83
C SER A 230 6.90 11.21 -18.52
N ASP A 231 7.95 11.93 -18.06
CA ASP A 231 8.45 13.12 -18.76
C ASP A 231 8.97 12.78 -20.15
N ALA A 232 9.81 11.73 -20.24
CA ALA A 232 10.32 11.25 -21.53
C ALA A 232 9.19 10.80 -22.46
N ALA A 233 8.22 10.06 -21.93
CA ALA A 233 7.06 9.60 -22.70
C ALA A 233 6.26 10.79 -23.26
N LYS A 234 6.02 11.81 -22.44
CA LYS A 234 5.33 13.05 -22.84
C LYS A 234 6.09 13.78 -23.94
N GLU A 235 7.39 13.97 -23.78
CA GLU A 235 8.24 14.69 -24.75
C GLU A 235 8.36 13.98 -26.10
N ARG A 236 8.33 12.64 -26.10
CA ARG A 236 8.39 11.82 -27.32
C ARG A 236 7.02 11.46 -27.88
N GLY A 237 5.93 11.86 -27.23
CA GLY A 237 4.56 11.59 -27.69
C GLY A 237 4.14 10.11 -27.60
N VAL A 238 4.80 9.31 -26.76
CA VAL A 238 4.45 7.92 -26.47
C VAL A 238 3.62 7.82 -25.19
N LYS A 239 3.11 6.63 -24.87
CA LYS A 239 2.28 6.40 -23.68
C LYS A 239 3.11 5.91 -22.50
N ALA A 240 2.53 6.02 -21.30
CA ALA A 240 3.15 5.48 -20.11
C ALA A 240 2.13 4.80 -19.19
N ILE A 241 2.65 3.94 -18.33
CA ILE A 241 1.96 3.28 -17.24
C ILE A 241 2.51 3.83 -15.93
N GLY A 242 1.62 4.35 -15.07
CA GLY A 242 1.97 4.83 -13.74
C GLY A 242 2.18 3.69 -12.74
N ASN A 243 3.03 3.92 -11.77
CA ASN A 243 3.33 2.96 -10.71
C ASN A 243 3.33 3.65 -9.34
N VAL A 244 2.78 3.00 -8.32
CA VAL A 244 2.63 3.46 -6.93
C VAL A 244 1.63 4.62 -6.76
N ILE A 245 1.67 5.63 -7.62
CA ILE A 245 0.78 6.81 -7.60
C ILE A 245 0.17 7.06 -8.97
N ASP A 246 -0.98 7.75 -8.98
CA ASP A 246 -1.56 8.25 -10.21
C ASP A 246 -0.95 9.61 -10.58
N THR A 247 -0.31 9.66 -11.73
CA THR A 247 0.28 10.89 -12.30
C THR A 247 -0.47 11.40 -13.53
N SER A 248 -1.66 10.89 -13.81
CA SER A 248 -2.45 11.26 -14.99
C SER A 248 -2.77 12.76 -15.09
N ALA A 249 -3.00 13.41 -13.94
CA ALA A 249 -3.23 14.85 -13.89
C ALA A 249 -1.98 15.68 -14.28
N GLN A 250 -0.76 15.16 -14.03
CA GLN A 250 0.51 15.81 -14.39
C GLN A 250 0.88 15.55 -15.86
N TYR A 251 0.46 14.41 -16.39
CA TYR A 251 0.75 13.95 -17.74
C TYR A 251 -0.53 13.63 -18.52
N PRO A 252 -1.42 14.62 -18.73
CA PRO A 252 -2.69 14.40 -19.43
C PRO A 252 -2.44 13.85 -20.83
N GLY A 253 -3.20 12.82 -21.20
CA GLY A 253 -3.07 12.16 -22.49
C GLY A 253 -1.88 11.20 -22.63
N VAL A 254 -1.09 10.99 -21.58
CA VAL A 254 0.10 10.11 -21.58
C VAL A 254 -0.14 8.85 -20.79
N ILE A 255 -0.64 8.95 -19.56
CA ILE A 255 -0.81 7.82 -18.64
C ILE A 255 -2.07 7.02 -19.02
N LEU A 256 -1.89 5.76 -19.42
CA LEU A 256 -2.99 4.86 -19.78
C LEU A 256 -3.67 4.24 -18.55
N ALA A 257 -2.88 3.85 -17.60
CA ALA A 257 -3.32 3.21 -16.35
C ALA A 257 -2.24 3.35 -15.28
N SER A 258 -2.62 3.21 -14.02
CA SER A 258 -1.70 3.25 -12.88
C SER A 258 -2.03 2.17 -11.86
N ALA A 259 -1.01 1.44 -11.40
CA ALA A 259 -1.07 0.58 -10.24
C ALA A 259 -0.82 1.42 -8.99
N LEU A 260 -1.80 1.55 -8.12
CA LEU A 260 -1.74 2.42 -6.95
C LEU A 260 -1.44 1.63 -5.67
N TRP A 261 -0.62 2.21 -4.80
CA TRP A 261 -0.39 1.72 -3.45
C TRP A 261 -1.06 2.62 -2.41
N HIS A 262 -1.75 2.00 -1.47
CA HIS A 262 -2.40 2.64 -0.34
C HIS A 262 -1.78 2.14 0.95
N MET A 263 -1.07 3.01 1.65
CA MET A 263 -0.38 2.64 2.89
C MET A 263 -1.28 2.82 4.12
N GLU A 264 -2.45 3.42 3.96
CA GLU A 264 -3.41 3.67 5.03
C GLU A 264 -3.80 2.38 5.79
N PRO A 265 -4.15 1.23 5.17
CA PRO A 265 -4.49 0.01 5.89
C PRO A 265 -3.35 -0.53 6.75
N THR A 266 -2.11 -0.48 6.27
CA THR A 266 -0.91 -0.89 6.99
C THR A 266 -0.66 0.01 8.21
N ILE A 267 -0.69 1.32 8.02
CA ILE A 267 -0.46 2.31 9.09
C ILE A 267 -1.57 2.23 10.15
N ASP A 268 -2.82 2.17 9.74
CA ASP A 268 -3.95 2.09 10.68
C ASP A 268 -3.88 0.81 11.54
N LYS A 269 -3.52 -0.32 10.92
CA LYS A 269 -3.34 -1.58 11.65
C LYS A 269 -2.16 -1.52 12.65
N ALA A 270 -1.04 -0.94 12.25
CA ALA A 270 0.11 -0.78 13.13
C ALA A 270 -0.21 0.13 14.31
N ILE A 271 -0.85 1.29 14.07
CA ILE A 271 -1.30 2.21 15.12
C ILE A 271 -2.25 1.49 16.08
N ALA A 272 -3.24 0.76 15.56
CA ALA A 272 -4.20 0.02 16.41
C ALA A 272 -3.49 -1.00 17.31
N ASN A 273 -2.49 -1.73 16.79
CA ASN A 273 -1.71 -2.70 17.57
C ASN A 273 -0.86 -2.01 18.66
N VAL A 274 -0.27 -0.84 18.36
CA VAL A 274 0.51 -0.07 19.35
C VAL A 274 -0.40 0.45 20.46
N VAL A 275 -1.55 1.04 20.11
CA VAL A 275 -2.55 1.55 21.07
C VAL A 275 -3.07 0.44 21.96
N ALA A 276 -3.31 -0.74 21.41
CA ALA A 276 -3.79 -1.91 22.15
C ALA A 276 -2.70 -2.61 22.97
N GLY A 277 -1.42 -2.22 22.83
CA GLY A 277 -0.29 -2.93 23.47
C GLY A 277 -0.05 -4.34 22.93
N THR A 278 -0.51 -4.62 21.70
CA THR A 278 -0.42 -5.93 21.02
C THR A 278 0.52 -5.90 19.82
N PHE A 279 1.35 -4.88 19.70
CA PHE A 279 2.33 -4.80 18.63
C PHE A 279 3.39 -5.89 18.78
N GLU A 280 3.40 -6.83 17.85
CA GLU A 280 4.38 -7.89 17.76
C GLU A 280 5.06 -7.87 16.39
N PRO A 281 6.32 -8.36 16.30
CA PRO A 281 7.01 -8.45 15.00
C PRO A 281 6.23 -9.31 14.01
N GLN A 282 5.74 -8.69 12.94
CA GLN A 282 5.01 -9.35 11.88
C GLN A 282 5.26 -8.69 10.52
N ASP A 283 4.95 -9.41 9.45
CA ASP A 283 4.92 -8.86 8.11
C ASP A 283 3.53 -8.28 7.81
N TYR A 284 3.50 -6.96 7.61
CA TYR A 284 2.30 -6.22 7.24
C TYR A 284 2.05 -6.19 5.73
N GLY A 285 2.87 -6.87 4.93
CA GLY A 285 2.78 -6.89 3.46
C GLY A 285 1.40 -7.27 2.92
N ILE A 286 0.68 -8.14 3.64
CA ILE A 286 -0.69 -8.55 3.28
C ILE A 286 -1.66 -7.35 3.13
N TYR A 287 -1.45 -6.28 3.90
CA TYR A 287 -2.31 -5.09 3.82
C TYR A 287 -2.08 -4.25 2.56
N SER A 288 -1.07 -4.59 1.74
CA SER A 288 -0.82 -3.99 0.42
C SER A 288 -1.60 -4.66 -0.72
N TYR A 289 -2.29 -5.78 -0.48
CA TYR A 289 -3.10 -6.44 -1.52
C TYR A 289 -4.41 -5.68 -1.80
N MET A 290 -4.95 -5.84 -3.02
CA MET A 290 -6.22 -5.22 -3.44
C MET A 290 -7.37 -5.64 -2.52
N ALA A 291 -7.44 -6.91 -2.13
CA ALA A 291 -8.47 -7.44 -1.22
C ALA A 291 -8.49 -6.76 0.16
N HIS A 292 -7.39 -6.14 0.58
CA HIS A 292 -7.28 -5.41 1.85
C HIS A 292 -7.35 -3.89 1.68
N GLY A 293 -7.63 -3.40 0.46
CA GLY A 293 -7.66 -1.97 0.16
C GLY A 293 -6.28 -1.31 0.08
N GLY A 294 -5.19 -2.11 0.12
CA GLY A 294 -3.81 -1.61 0.05
C GLY A 294 -3.31 -1.35 -1.37
N ALA A 295 -4.05 -1.78 -2.38
CA ALA A 295 -3.77 -1.49 -3.78
C ALA A 295 -5.05 -1.26 -4.57
N SER A 296 -4.93 -0.54 -5.68
CA SER A 296 -6.03 -0.35 -6.63
C SER A 296 -5.51 -0.06 -8.04
N LEU A 297 -6.40 -0.18 -9.01
CA LEU A 297 -6.15 0.11 -10.41
C LEU A 297 -6.91 1.37 -10.84
N VAL A 298 -6.21 2.31 -11.48
CA VAL A 298 -6.81 3.42 -12.24
C VAL A 298 -6.54 3.20 -13.72
N VAL A 299 -7.55 3.42 -14.56
CA VAL A 299 -7.45 3.36 -16.03
C VAL A 299 -8.01 4.64 -16.60
N ASP A 300 -7.31 5.28 -17.53
CA ASP A 300 -7.84 6.42 -18.29
C ASP A 300 -8.76 5.90 -19.41
N GLU A 301 -10.06 5.86 -19.14
CA GLU A 301 -11.07 5.35 -20.08
C GLU A 301 -11.23 6.21 -21.35
N LYS A 302 -10.62 7.39 -21.41
CA LYS A 302 -10.57 8.22 -22.62
C LYS A 302 -9.44 7.80 -23.55
N LEU A 303 -8.39 7.20 -23.02
CA LEU A 303 -7.20 6.77 -23.76
C LEU A 303 -7.21 5.28 -24.06
N VAL A 304 -7.85 4.47 -23.23
CA VAL A 304 -7.91 3.02 -23.34
C VAL A 304 -9.25 2.60 -23.97
N PRO A 305 -9.25 1.77 -25.02
CA PRO A 305 -10.48 1.30 -25.64
C PRO A 305 -11.44 0.62 -24.65
N ALA A 306 -12.73 0.89 -24.73
CA ALA A 306 -13.74 0.37 -23.81
C ALA A 306 -13.73 -1.17 -23.67
N ALA A 307 -13.47 -1.89 -24.77
CA ALA A 307 -13.33 -3.35 -24.73
C ALA A 307 -12.15 -3.81 -23.86
N VAL A 308 -11.02 -3.08 -23.90
CA VAL A 308 -9.84 -3.37 -23.06
C VAL A 308 -10.16 -3.07 -21.60
N VAL A 309 -10.82 -1.94 -21.32
CA VAL A 309 -11.27 -1.61 -19.96
C VAL A 309 -12.16 -2.71 -19.40
N ALA A 310 -13.13 -3.19 -20.17
CA ALA A 310 -14.04 -4.26 -19.73
C ALA A 310 -13.28 -5.58 -19.45
N GLU A 311 -12.32 -5.97 -20.32
CA GLU A 311 -11.47 -7.16 -20.12
C GLU A 311 -10.64 -7.05 -18.84
N VAL A 312 -10.02 -5.91 -18.61
CA VAL A 312 -9.19 -5.66 -17.41
C VAL A 312 -10.02 -5.63 -16.14
N ARG A 313 -11.21 -5.01 -16.16
CA ARG A 313 -12.12 -5.00 -15.00
C ARG A 313 -12.68 -6.39 -14.68
N ALA A 314 -12.91 -7.23 -15.69
CA ALA A 314 -13.28 -8.63 -15.47
C ALA A 314 -12.15 -9.40 -14.76
N LYS A 315 -10.90 -9.20 -15.18
CA LYS A 315 -9.73 -9.82 -14.52
C LYS A 315 -9.51 -9.27 -13.12
N GLU A 316 -9.69 -7.97 -12.89
CA GLU A 316 -9.66 -7.35 -11.58
C GLU A 316 -10.66 -8.04 -10.62
N LYS A 317 -11.88 -8.27 -11.10
CA LYS A 317 -12.88 -8.98 -10.33
C LYS A 317 -12.47 -10.42 -9.99
N GLU A 318 -11.88 -11.15 -10.93
CA GLU A 318 -11.36 -12.51 -10.66
C GLU A 318 -10.27 -12.50 -9.56
N ILE A 319 -9.40 -11.48 -9.55
CA ILE A 319 -8.39 -11.30 -8.50
C ILE A 319 -9.05 -11.04 -7.14
N LEU A 320 -9.99 -10.08 -7.09
CA LEU A 320 -10.69 -9.71 -5.85
C LEU A 320 -11.56 -10.86 -5.30
N ASP A 321 -12.16 -11.66 -6.17
CA ASP A 321 -12.95 -12.85 -5.79
C ASP A 321 -12.05 -14.07 -5.41
N GLY A 322 -10.71 -13.96 -5.55
CA GLY A 322 -9.77 -15.03 -5.29
C GLY A 322 -9.76 -16.15 -6.33
N LEU A 323 -10.37 -15.91 -7.50
CA LEU A 323 -10.44 -16.87 -8.61
C LEU A 323 -9.20 -16.85 -9.51
N PHE A 324 -8.44 -15.76 -9.46
CA PHE A 324 -7.16 -15.62 -10.15
C PHE A 324 -6.10 -15.09 -9.19
N ARG A 325 -4.93 -15.72 -9.23
CA ARG A 325 -3.77 -15.29 -8.44
C ARG A 325 -2.65 -14.86 -9.37
N VAL A 326 -2.14 -13.66 -9.16
CA VAL A 326 -0.97 -13.16 -9.88
C VAL A 326 0.29 -13.81 -9.32
N ASP A 327 1.11 -14.40 -10.19
CA ASP A 327 2.37 -15.02 -9.79
C ASP A 327 3.37 -13.96 -9.30
N VAL A 328 4.12 -14.30 -8.27
CA VAL A 328 5.21 -13.51 -7.71
C VAL A 328 6.54 -14.08 -8.20
N ASN A 329 7.36 -13.21 -8.80
CA ASN A 329 8.72 -13.54 -9.21
C ASN A 329 9.67 -12.44 -8.77
N ASP A 330 10.53 -12.74 -7.82
CA ASP A 330 11.50 -11.81 -7.22
C ASP A 330 12.86 -11.78 -7.97
N ALA A 331 13.04 -12.60 -9.00
CA ALA A 331 14.25 -12.57 -9.80
C ALA A 331 14.35 -11.28 -10.62
N GLU A 332 15.58 -10.84 -10.92
CA GLU A 332 15.79 -9.66 -11.75
C GLU A 332 15.20 -9.86 -13.16
N PRO A 333 14.25 -9.01 -13.60
CA PRO A 333 13.69 -9.10 -14.95
C PRO A 333 14.73 -8.73 -16.01
N LYS A 334 14.69 -9.41 -17.14
CA LYS A 334 15.62 -9.20 -18.25
C LYS A 334 14.89 -8.70 -19.50
N SER A 335 15.61 -7.93 -20.32
CA SER A 335 15.14 -7.59 -21.67
C SER A 335 14.90 -8.85 -22.49
N THR A 336 13.91 -8.79 -23.38
CA THR A 336 13.51 -9.95 -24.22
C THR A 336 13.71 -9.69 -25.72
N ILE A 337 14.52 -8.66 -26.04
CA ILE A 337 14.93 -8.28 -27.42
C ILE A 337 16.32 -8.72 -27.70
#